data_19fd5fc679b158bd09358c350497e0d5
#
_entry.id   19fd5fc679b158bd09358c350497e0d5
#
_cell.length_a   1.000
_cell.length_b   1.000
_cell.length_c   1.000
_cell.angle_alpha   90.00
_cell.angle_beta   90.00
_cell.angle_gamma   90.00
#
_symmetry.space_group_name_H-M   'P 1'
#
loop_
_entity.id
_entity.type
_entity.pdbx_description
1 polymer ?
#
loop_
_entity_poly.entity_id
_entity_poly.type
_entity_poly.pdbx_seq_one_letter_code
_entity_poly.pdbx_strand_id
1 'polypeptide(L)'
;MKIAVVAGPAPGHAFPAASLATALQGRGHEVLVVTGVSWLPALERAGLPAEHLPLLKADPRDAIFGFRLYGRAAEQARPLADQLTAAGVEAIVSDTLTVAGAFAADLMGVPWVELIPHPLQDYSVGLPAPGAGLQRGRNPITKGRDAMLRAMHRKGLRQGASERAEARSGLGLTDGERMPNGRLVATLPGMEIARPDWPANTVIVGPMEWDPAEWTVGNKDVPLPPGDAPLVFVSASTAPTGATGLLEASLVACEMLGLRLVSTQFDTHDGPLPEWASVGPGRQAPALAAAAVVVAGGGHGMLAKALIRGLPQLVIPGGGEQFDNARRLKRAGAAIPILPMRLSTAKATTAVARLVGDPRYRLAAERLGATARHLGPDYAARMVERFLDPAQRIRERPVRSRIAA
;
A
#
# COMPACT_ATOMS: atom_id res chain seq x y z
N MET A 1 7.60 -20.04 16.04
CA MET A 1 7.02 -18.89 16.78
C MET A 1 5.59 -18.69 16.32
N LYS A 2 4.74 -18.21 17.20
CA LYS A 2 3.39 -17.76 16.85
C LYS A 2 3.38 -16.24 16.64
N ILE A 3 3.10 -15.81 15.42
CA ILE A 3 3.19 -14.42 14.97
C ILE A 3 1.80 -13.91 14.60
N ALA A 4 1.37 -12.80 15.21
CA ALA A 4 0.18 -12.08 14.75
C ALA A 4 0.55 -11.08 13.65
N VAL A 5 -0.25 -11.01 12.58
CA VAL A 5 -0.16 -9.98 11.54
C VAL A 5 -1.42 -9.13 11.61
N VAL A 6 -1.27 -7.89 12.09
CA VAL A 6 -2.38 -6.99 12.41
C VAL A 6 -2.47 -5.89 11.35
N ALA A 7 -3.60 -5.80 10.67
CA ALA A 7 -3.82 -4.79 9.63
C ALA A 7 -5.29 -4.31 9.62
N GLY A 8 -5.50 -3.07 9.18
CA GLY A 8 -6.84 -2.51 9.01
C GLY A 8 -7.63 -3.16 7.86
N PRO A 9 -8.92 -2.82 7.72
CA PRO A 9 -9.83 -3.47 6.77
C PRO A 9 -9.63 -3.04 5.31
N ALA A 10 -8.91 -1.96 5.07
CA ALA A 10 -8.71 -1.47 3.70
C ALA A 10 -7.83 -2.46 2.89
N PRO A 11 -8.21 -2.80 1.64
CA PRO A 11 -7.48 -3.76 0.82
C PRO A 11 -5.99 -3.44 0.65
N GLY A 12 -5.63 -2.14 0.59
CA GLY A 12 -4.24 -1.68 0.50
C GLY A 12 -3.37 -2.04 1.70
N HIS A 13 -3.98 -2.40 2.84
CA HIS A 13 -3.33 -2.78 4.08
C HIS A 13 -3.53 -4.28 4.41
N ALA A 14 -4.77 -4.77 4.28
CA ALA A 14 -5.11 -6.16 4.55
C ALA A 14 -4.38 -7.15 3.61
N PHE A 15 -4.25 -6.82 2.32
CA PHE A 15 -3.65 -7.73 1.34
C PHE A 15 -2.14 -7.89 1.48
N PRO A 16 -1.35 -6.84 1.66
CA PRO A 16 0.06 -6.99 2.02
C PRO A 16 0.27 -7.80 3.30
N ALA A 17 -0.60 -7.63 4.30
CA ALA A 17 -0.56 -8.40 5.53
C ALA A 17 -0.86 -9.89 5.28
N ALA A 18 -1.90 -10.22 4.50
CA ALA A 18 -2.22 -11.59 4.13
C ALA A 18 -1.10 -12.26 3.31
N SER A 19 -0.50 -11.52 2.38
CA SER A 19 0.63 -11.99 1.58
C SER A 19 1.85 -12.34 2.46
N LEU A 20 2.18 -11.47 3.41
CA LEU A 20 3.25 -11.72 4.37
C LEU A 20 2.92 -12.89 5.31
N ALA A 21 1.67 -12.97 5.79
CA ALA A 21 1.20 -14.06 6.62
C ALA A 21 1.35 -15.43 5.93
N THR A 22 0.97 -15.52 4.65
CA THR A 22 1.17 -16.72 3.82
C THR A 22 2.65 -17.11 3.74
N ALA A 23 3.53 -16.15 3.53
CA ALA A 23 4.98 -16.41 3.45
C ALA A 23 5.56 -16.87 4.80
N LEU A 24 5.13 -16.27 5.92
CA LEU A 24 5.55 -16.68 7.26
C LEU A 24 5.07 -18.10 7.58
N GLN A 25 3.80 -18.44 7.23
CA GLN A 25 3.26 -19.78 7.40
C GLN A 25 4.05 -20.80 6.57
N GLY A 26 4.37 -20.47 5.32
CA GLY A 26 5.20 -21.32 4.43
C GLY A 26 6.62 -21.56 4.97
N ARG A 27 7.08 -20.75 5.90
CA ARG A 27 8.37 -20.89 6.61
C ARG A 27 8.28 -21.61 7.95
N GLY A 28 7.09 -22.14 8.27
CA GLY A 28 6.86 -22.96 9.46
C GLY A 28 6.48 -22.16 10.72
N HIS A 29 6.09 -20.88 10.59
CA HIS A 29 5.52 -20.14 11.70
C HIS A 29 4.02 -20.44 11.85
N GLU A 30 3.55 -20.44 13.09
CA GLU A 30 2.12 -20.32 13.35
C GLU A 30 1.72 -18.86 13.16
N VAL A 31 0.72 -18.60 12.32
CA VAL A 31 0.32 -17.23 12.00
C VAL A 31 -1.15 -17.01 12.34
N LEU A 32 -1.44 -15.85 12.93
CA LEU A 32 -2.79 -15.35 13.16
C LEU A 32 -2.94 -13.99 12.47
N VAL A 33 -3.86 -13.87 11.49
CA VAL A 33 -4.15 -12.58 10.85
C VAL A 33 -5.29 -11.91 11.62
N VAL A 34 -5.08 -10.65 12.04
CA VAL A 34 -6.13 -9.86 12.69
C VAL A 34 -6.48 -8.66 11.82
N THR A 35 -7.70 -8.62 11.30
CA THR A 35 -8.12 -7.61 10.32
C THR A 35 -9.64 -7.35 10.34
N GLY A 36 -10.16 -6.67 9.31
CA GLY A 36 -11.60 -6.41 9.15
C GLY A 36 -12.41 -7.68 8.86
N VAL A 37 -13.62 -7.75 9.39
CA VAL A 37 -14.52 -8.91 9.28
C VAL A 37 -14.77 -9.36 7.83
N SER A 38 -14.77 -8.44 6.87
CA SER A 38 -15.00 -8.74 5.45
C SER A 38 -13.96 -9.67 4.82
N TRP A 39 -12.76 -9.78 5.41
CA TRP A 39 -11.67 -10.60 4.87
C TRP A 39 -11.54 -11.96 5.54
N LEU A 40 -12.19 -12.20 6.70
CA LEU A 40 -12.04 -13.43 7.45
C LEU A 40 -12.39 -14.68 6.62
N PRO A 41 -13.51 -14.72 5.89
CA PRO A 41 -13.84 -15.92 5.09
C PRO A 41 -12.81 -16.20 3.99
N ALA A 42 -12.23 -15.17 3.38
CA ALA A 42 -11.22 -15.32 2.35
C ALA A 42 -9.87 -15.81 2.92
N LEU A 43 -9.48 -15.30 4.08
CA LEU A 43 -8.27 -15.73 4.80
C LEU A 43 -8.37 -17.18 5.26
N GLU A 44 -9.50 -17.57 5.85
CA GLU A 44 -9.76 -18.94 6.29
C GLU A 44 -9.70 -19.94 5.13
N ARG A 45 -10.33 -19.62 3.98
CA ARG A 45 -10.24 -20.46 2.78
C ARG A 45 -8.83 -20.53 2.19
N ALA A 46 -8.03 -19.50 2.39
CA ALA A 46 -6.60 -19.52 2.05
C ALA A 46 -5.74 -20.29 3.05
N GLY A 47 -6.34 -20.90 4.08
CA GLY A 47 -5.64 -21.65 5.14
C GLY A 47 -4.92 -20.75 6.14
N LEU A 48 -5.30 -19.48 6.24
CA LEU A 48 -4.76 -18.54 7.21
C LEU A 48 -5.73 -18.38 8.37
N PRO A 49 -5.39 -18.80 9.59
CA PRO A 49 -6.17 -18.48 10.79
C PRO A 49 -6.36 -16.97 10.90
N ALA A 50 -7.60 -16.54 11.05
CA ALA A 50 -7.92 -15.12 11.06
C ALA A 50 -8.96 -14.75 12.09
N GLU A 51 -8.81 -13.58 12.70
CA GLU A 51 -9.72 -13.03 13.70
C GLU A 51 -10.04 -11.56 13.40
N HIS A 52 -11.17 -11.13 13.93
CA HIS A 52 -11.62 -9.74 13.77
C HIS A 52 -10.81 -8.79 14.68
N LEU A 53 -10.39 -7.64 14.12
CA LEU A 53 -9.77 -6.57 14.91
C LEU A 53 -10.80 -5.96 15.86
N PRO A 54 -10.58 -6.04 17.19
CA PRO A 54 -11.55 -5.60 18.19
C PRO A 54 -11.96 -4.15 18.01
N LEU A 55 -13.21 -3.83 18.32
CA LEU A 55 -13.78 -2.47 18.30
C LEU A 55 -13.60 -1.71 16.97
N LEU A 56 -13.36 -2.44 15.88
CA LEU A 56 -13.29 -1.85 14.55
C LEU A 56 -14.71 -1.44 14.11
N LYS A 57 -14.99 -0.15 14.13
CA LYS A 57 -16.26 0.44 13.69
C LYS A 57 -15.99 1.43 12.56
N ALA A 58 -16.80 1.38 11.51
CA ALA A 58 -16.78 2.40 10.47
C ALA A 58 -17.24 3.75 11.04
N ASP A 59 -16.55 4.81 10.67
CA ASP A 59 -16.89 6.19 11.01
C ASP A 59 -16.85 7.03 9.71
N PRO A 60 -17.90 7.81 9.39
CA PRO A 60 -17.90 8.68 8.21
C PRO A 60 -16.69 9.61 8.11
N ARG A 61 -16.05 9.91 9.25
CA ARG A 61 -14.84 10.75 9.33
C ARG A 61 -13.55 10.00 8.99
N ASP A 62 -13.61 8.70 8.71
CA ASP A 62 -12.45 7.90 8.24
C ASP A 62 -11.91 8.41 6.90
N ALA A 63 -12.71 9.13 6.12
CA ALA A 63 -12.27 9.86 4.95
C ALA A 63 -11.24 10.97 5.27
N ILE A 64 -11.21 11.45 6.53
CA ILE A 64 -10.20 12.41 7.01
C ILE A 64 -8.97 11.64 7.44
N PHE A 65 -7.92 11.68 6.64
CA PHE A 65 -6.68 10.98 6.93
C PHE A 65 -6.13 11.33 8.33
N GLY A 66 -5.85 10.32 9.13
CA GLY A 66 -5.31 10.48 10.48
C GLY A 66 -6.33 10.89 11.56
N PHE A 67 -7.63 10.96 11.21
CA PHE A 67 -8.64 11.31 12.20
C PHE A 67 -8.66 10.32 13.37
N ARG A 68 -8.37 10.83 14.59
CA ARG A 68 -8.29 10.02 15.82
C ARG A 68 -7.46 8.73 15.70
N LEU A 69 -6.44 8.70 14.86
CA LEU A 69 -5.63 7.50 14.60
C LEU A 69 -5.13 6.86 15.90
N TYR A 70 -4.49 7.65 16.74
CA TYR A 70 -3.92 7.14 18.01
C TYR A 70 -4.99 6.90 19.09
N GLY A 71 -6.03 7.72 19.15
CA GLY A 71 -7.14 7.50 20.07
C GLY A 71 -7.88 6.20 19.81
N ARG A 72 -8.17 5.89 18.53
CA ARG A 72 -8.77 4.60 18.13
C ARG A 72 -7.83 3.43 18.41
N ALA A 73 -6.55 3.60 18.12
CA ALA A 73 -5.57 2.57 18.42
C ALA A 73 -5.52 2.26 19.91
N ALA A 74 -5.61 3.27 20.79
CA ALA A 74 -5.66 3.06 22.24
C ALA A 74 -6.92 2.33 22.69
N GLU A 75 -8.10 2.67 22.13
CA GLU A 75 -9.36 1.98 22.41
C GLU A 75 -9.27 0.47 22.06
N GLN A 76 -8.60 0.14 20.94
CA GLN A 76 -8.45 -1.23 20.43
C GLN A 76 -7.31 -2.02 21.11
N ALA A 77 -6.28 -1.34 21.62
CA ALA A 77 -5.02 -1.95 22.00
C ALA A 77 -5.15 -2.98 23.12
N ARG A 78 -5.93 -2.67 24.17
CA ARG A 78 -6.07 -3.58 25.32
C ARG A 78 -6.89 -4.82 24.96
N PRO A 79 -8.09 -4.71 24.35
CA PRO A 79 -8.83 -5.89 23.85
C PRO A 79 -8.01 -6.73 22.87
N LEU A 80 -7.21 -6.09 22.02
CA LEU A 80 -6.33 -6.79 21.08
C LEU A 80 -5.20 -7.53 21.81
N ALA A 81 -4.57 -6.89 22.81
CA ALA A 81 -3.53 -7.53 23.60
C ALA A 81 -4.05 -8.76 24.36
N ASP A 82 -5.26 -8.66 24.95
CA ASP A 82 -5.91 -9.78 25.62
C ASP A 82 -6.20 -10.94 24.66
N GLN A 83 -6.74 -10.64 23.46
CA GLN A 83 -6.99 -11.60 22.37
C GLN A 83 -5.71 -12.30 21.94
N LEU A 84 -4.66 -11.55 21.66
CA LEU A 84 -3.37 -12.11 21.21
C LEU A 84 -2.63 -12.89 22.31
N THR A 85 -2.77 -12.48 23.57
CA THR A 85 -2.21 -13.20 24.72
C THR A 85 -2.94 -14.55 24.90
N ALA A 86 -4.27 -14.56 24.83
CA ALA A 86 -5.06 -15.80 24.89
C ALA A 86 -4.72 -16.75 23.72
N ALA A 87 -4.39 -16.19 22.56
CA ALA A 87 -3.94 -16.98 21.41
C ALA A 87 -2.48 -17.46 21.53
N GLY A 88 -1.71 -17.04 22.53
CA GLY A 88 -0.30 -17.42 22.71
C GLY A 88 0.65 -16.77 21.72
N VAL A 89 0.37 -15.54 21.26
CA VAL A 89 1.20 -14.81 20.31
C VAL A 89 2.52 -14.36 20.97
N GLU A 90 3.64 -14.62 20.29
CA GLU A 90 5.00 -14.31 20.76
C GLU A 90 5.62 -13.07 20.09
N ALA A 91 5.08 -12.66 18.93
CA ALA A 91 5.55 -11.47 18.19
C ALA A 91 4.42 -10.91 17.32
N ILE A 92 4.50 -9.61 16.99
CA ILE A 92 3.49 -8.92 16.20
C ILE A 92 4.14 -8.27 14.97
N VAL A 93 3.52 -8.44 13.80
CA VAL A 93 3.71 -7.55 12.65
C VAL A 93 2.52 -6.60 12.60
N SER A 94 2.76 -5.30 12.75
CA SER A 94 1.71 -4.27 12.75
C SER A 94 1.78 -3.44 11.48
N ASP A 95 0.67 -3.34 10.76
CA ASP A 95 0.54 -2.38 9.67
C ASP A 95 0.68 -0.93 10.18
N THR A 96 1.32 -0.08 9.38
CA THR A 96 1.69 1.30 9.75
C THR A 96 0.49 2.18 10.16
N LEU A 97 -0.70 1.94 9.61
CA LEU A 97 -1.94 2.66 10.00
C LEU A 97 -2.74 1.94 11.09
N THR A 98 -2.41 0.68 11.37
CA THR A 98 -3.09 -0.10 12.42
C THR A 98 -2.25 -0.07 13.71
N VAL A 99 -2.06 1.14 14.25
CA VAL A 99 -1.19 1.41 15.42
C VAL A 99 -1.58 0.60 16.66
N ALA A 100 -2.83 0.09 16.71
CA ALA A 100 -3.28 -0.80 17.78
C ALA A 100 -2.39 -2.04 17.95
N GLY A 101 -1.84 -2.59 16.85
CA GLY A 101 -0.90 -3.72 16.91
C GLY A 101 0.41 -3.36 17.63
N ALA A 102 0.95 -2.15 17.38
CA ALA A 102 2.15 -1.66 18.06
C ALA A 102 1.88 -1.42 19.55
N PHE A 103 0.72 -0.84 19.92
CA PHE A 103 0.34 -0.64 21.30
C PHE A 103 0.07 -1.96 22.03
N ALA A 104 -0.57 -2.93 21.37
CA ALA A 104 -0.76 -4.29 21.92
C ALA A 104 0.58 -4.98 22.17
N ALA A 105 1.55 -4.85 21.25
CA ALA A 105 2.90 -5.38 21.44
C ALA A 105 3.59 -4.77 22.67
N ASP A 106 3.43 -3.47 22.90
CA ASP A 106 3.95 -2.77 24.09
C ASP A 106 3.27 -3.28 25.38
N LEU A 107 1.94 -3.46 25.37
CA LEU A 107 1.18 -3.99 26.51
C LEU A 107 1.58 -5.42 26.86
N MET A 108 1.80 -6.26 25.86
CA MET A 108 2.21 -7.66 26.03
C MET A 108 3.71 -7.82 26.30
N GLY A 109 4.52 -6.80 26.09
CA GLY A 109 5.97 -6.89 26.21
C GLY A 109 6.66 -7.71 25.10
N VAL A 110 5.96 -8.03 23.99
CA VAL A 110 6.49 -8.83 22.88
C VAL A 110 7.20 -7.96 21.84
N PRO A 111 8.13 -8.52 21.04
CA PRO A 111 8.74 -7.81 19.93
C PRO A 111 7.76 -7.58 18.79
N TRP A 112 7.98 -6.51 18.02
CA TRP A 112 7.16 -6.21 16.87
C TRP A 112 7.91 -5.61 15.69
N VAL A 113 7.37 -5.79 14.48
CA VAL A 113 7.87 -5.28 13.21
C VAL A 113 6.78 -4.45 12.54
N GLU A 114 7.15 -3.32 11.94
CA GLU A 114 6.21 -2.47 11.21
C GLU A 114 6.14 -2.91 9.74
N LEU A 115 4.93 -3.08 9.22
CA LEU A 115 4.66 -3.29 7.80
C LEU A 115 4.15 -1.99 7.18
N ILE A 116 4.87 -1.45 6.18
CA ILE A 116 4.54 -0.24 5.44
C ILE A 116 4.21 -0.64 3.99
N PRO A 117 2.92 -0.71 3.61
CA PRO A 117 2.49 -1.27 2.32
C PRO A 117 2.63 -0.30 1.13
N HIS A 118 3.49 0.69 1.23
CA HIS A 118 3.72 1.74 0.24
C HIS A 118 5.13 2.32 0.38
N PRO A 119 5.60 3.19 -0.55
CA PRO A 119 6.85 3.91 -0.37
C PRO A 119 6.87 4.71 0.93
N LEU A 120 8.04 4.79 1.55
CA LEU A 120 8.19 5.41 2.87
C LEU A 120 7.73 6.87 2.87
N GLN A 121 6.84 7.21 3.78
CA GLN A 121 6.26 8.55 3.93
C GLN A 121 6.91 9.37 5.05
N ASP A 122 8.00 8.89 5.63
CA ASP A 122 8.74 9.61 6.66
C ASP A 122 9.29 10.93 6.11
N TYR A 123 9.39 11.92 6.98
CA TYR A 123 10.12 13.14 6.70
C TYR A 123 11.59 12.83 6.39
N SER A 124 12.13 13.52 5.40
CA SER A 124 13.55 13.41 5.06
C SER A 124 14.16 14.77 4.78
N VAL A 125 15.38 14.98 5.27
CA VAL A 125 16.10 16.23 5.12
C VAL A 125 16.31 16.58 3.65
N GLY A 126 15.87 17.79 3.28
CA GLY A 126 16.07 18.30 1.92
C GLY A 126 15.12 17.75 0.86
N LEU A 127 14.17 16.89 1.21
CA LEU A 127 13.08 16.48 0.32
C LEU A 127 11.83 17.35 0.54
N PRO A 128 10.92 17.44 -0.44
CA PRO A 128 9.58 18.00 -0.22
C PRO A 128 8.81 17.19 0.84
N ALA A 129 7.77 17.81 1.41
CA ALA A 129 6.87 17.07 2.30
C ALA A 129 6.26 15.86 1.58
N PRO A 130 6.15 14.69 2.24
CA PRO A 130 5.49 13.52 1.68
C PRO A 130 4.04 13.82 1.28
N GLY A 131 3.55 13.18 0.23
CA GLY A 131 2.19 13.40 -0.30
C GLY A 131 2.00 14.67 -1.12
N ALA A 132 3.00 15.56 -1.17
CA ALA A 132 2.87 16.83 -1.90
C ALA A 132 2.95 16.68 -3.43
N GLY A 133 3.35 15.55 -3.95
CA GLY A 133 3.55 15.33 -5.38
C GLY A 133 4.58 16.27 -6.01
N LEU A 134 5.55 16.80 -5.25
CA LEU A 134 6.47 17.83 -5.67
C LEU A 134 7.91 17.34 -5.88
N GLN A 135 8.65 18.02 -6.74
CA GLN A 135 10.10 17.81 -6.87
C GLN A 135 10.85 18.68 -5.87
N ARG A 136 12.01 18.20 -5.45
CA ARG A 136 12.96 19.01 -4.71
C ARG A 136 13.21 20.32 -5.42
N GLY A 137 13.03 21.43 -4.72
CA GLY A 137 13.23 22.75 -5.25
C GLY A 137 14.67 22.98 -5.71
N ARG A 138 14.83 23.56 -6.91
CA ARG A 138 16.14 23.85 -7.49
C ARG A 138 16.49 25.35 -7.43
N ASN A 139 15.51 26.23 -7.54
CA ASN A 139 15.65 27.69 -7.46
C ASN A 139 15.16 28.23 -6.10
N PRO A 140 15.44 29.51 -5.75
CA PRO A 140 15.04 30.10 -4.47
C PRO A 140 13.54 29.99 -4.17
N ILE A 141 12.67 30.23 -5.16
CA ILE A 141 11.21 30.19 -5.02
C ILE A 141 10.75 28.77 -4.65
N THR A 142 11.18 27.78 -5.38
CA THR A 142 10.80 26.37 -5.13
C THR A 142 11.44 25.82 -3.87
N LYS A 143 12.63 26.28 -3.48
CA LYS A 143 13.24 25.97 -2.17
C LYS A 143 12.45 26.60 -1.03
N GLY A 144 11.98 27.83 -1.18
CA GLY A 144 11.10 28.52 -0.22
C GLY A 144 9.77 27.79 -0.04
N ARG A 145 9.11 27.42 -1.14
CA ARG A 145 7.92 26.55 -1.11
C ARG A 145 8.17 25.25 -0.32
N ASP A 146 9.23 24.53 -0.65
CA ASP A 146 9.54 23.28 0.02
C ASP A 146 9.82 23.49 1.52
N ALA A 147 10.47 24.59 1.89
CA ALA A 147 10.71 24.94 3.29
C ALA A 147 9.38 25.22 4.05
N MET A 148 8.48 25.94 3.43
CA MET A 148 7.14 26.21 3.98
C MET A 148 6.34 24.93 4.18
N LEU A 149 6.25 24.08 3.15
CA LEU A 149 5.54 22.81 3.23
C LEU A 149 6.15 21.87 4.29
N ARG A 150 7.48 21.84 4.40
CA ARG A 150 8.14 21.10 5.48
C ARG A 150 7.82 21.65 6.87
N ALA A 151 7.71 22.98 7.02
CA ALA A 151 7.33 23.58 8.29
C ALA A 151 5.89 23.20 8.70
N MET A 152 4.96 23.23 7.75
CA MET A 152 3.58 22.77 7.97
C MET A 152 3.53 21.28 8.34
N HIS A 153 4.25 20.44 7.60
CA HIS A 153 4.32 19.01 7.87
C HIS A 153 4.89 18.72 9.27
N ARG A 154 5.97 19.41 9.68
CA ARG A 154 6.54 19.28 11.04
C ARG A 154 5.54 19.66 12.13
N LYS A 155 4.67 20.65 11.89
CA LYS A 155 3.60 20.97 12.83
C LYS A 155 2.65 19.80 13.01
N GLY A 156 2.22 19.18 11.90
CA GLY A 156 1.39 17.97 11.93
C GLY A 156 2.07 16.79 12.63
N LEU A 157 3.37 16.57 12.38
CA LEU A 157 4.13 15.51 13.06
C LEU A 157 4.21 15.74 14.58
N ARG A 158 4.40 16.99 15.04
CA ARG A 158 4.39 17.32 16.47
C ARG A 158 3.04 17.07 17.11
N GLN A 159 1.96 17.46 16.43
CA GLN A 159 0.60 17.18 16.89
C GLN A 159 0.37 15.66 16.98
N GLY A 160 0.70 14.90 15.94
CA GLY A 160 0.59 13.44 15.97
C GLY A 160 1.41 12.80 17.09
N ALA A 161 2.63 13.30 17.34
CA ALA A 161 3.46 12.82 18.45
C ALA A 161 2.82 13.10 19.82
N SER A 162 2.19 14.28 20.00
CA SER A 162 1.46 14.62 21.22
C SER A 162 0.25 13.71 21.42
N GLU A 163 -0.56 13.51 20.39
CA GLU A 163 -1.73 12.62 20.42
C GLU A 163 -1.34 11.17 20.72
N ARG A 164 -0.23 10.72 20.15
CA ARG A 164 0.33 9.39 20.43
C ARG A 164 0.81 9.25 21.87
N ALA A 165 1.49 10.25 22.40
CA ALA A 165 1.95 10.25 23.79
C ALA A 165 0.77 10.21 24.77
N GLU A 166 -0.29 10.99 24.52
CA GLU A 166 -1.53 10.98 25.28
C GLU A 166 -2.22 9.60 25.24
N ALA A 167 -2.37 9.02 24.06
CA ALA A 167 -2.94 7.69 23.87
C ALA A 167 -2.15 6.61 24.64
N ARG A 168 -0.81 6.65 24.59
CA ARG A 168 0.06 5.73 25.37
C ARG A 168 -0.08 5.92 26.87
N SER A 169 -0.11 7.17 27.34
CA SER A 169 -0.32 7.47 28.74
C SER A 169 -1.64 6.92 29.27
N GLY A 170 -2.72 7.05 28.49
CA GLY A 170 -4.05 6.46 28.80
C GLY A 170 -4.02 4.93 28.89
N LEU A 171 -3.10 4.27 28.23
CA LEU A 171 -2.87 2.82 28.33
C LEU A 171 -1.95 2.42 29.50
N GLY A 172 -1.33 3.38 30.19
CA GLY A 172 -0.33 3.12 31.22
C GLY A 172 1.08 2.85 30.66
N LEU A 173 1.32 3.13 29.39
CA LEU A 173 2.61 2.95 28.72
C LEU A 173 3.49 4.19 28.89
N THR A 174 4.04 4.36 30.10
CA THR A 174 4.83 5.56 30.49
C THR A 174 6.33 5.42 30.26
N ASP A 175 6.86 4.21 30.12
CA ASP A 175 8.29 3.90 30.07
C ASP A 175 8.94 4.16 28.70
N GLY A 176 8.61 5.26 28.06
CA GLY A 176 9.12 5.60 26.75
C GLY A 176 8.45 4.82 25.60
N GLU A 177 8.72 5.25 24.39
CA GLU A 177 8.20 4.58 23.20
C GLU A 177 9.15 3.47 22.75
N ARG A 178 8.62 2.24 22.64
CA ARG A 178 9.36 1.14 22.01
C ARG A 178 9.27 1.27 20.51
N MET A 179 10.41 1.46 19.86
CA MET A 179 10.50 1.43 18.40
C MET A 179 10.32 0.00 17.88
N PRO A 180 9.80 -0.16 16.64
CA PRO A 180 9.76 -1.48 16.02
C PRO A 180 11.16 -2.09 15.93
N ASN A 181 11.27 -3.39 16.08
CA ASN A 181 12.51 -4.13 15.87
C ASN A 181 13.03 -3.95 14.44
N GLY A 182 12.12 -3.80 13.48
CA GLY A 182 12.41 -3.49 12.09
C GLY A 182 11.18 -2.96 11.35
N ARG A 183 11.43 -2.36 10.20
CA ARG A 183 10.39 -1.78 9.33
C ARG A 183 10.50 -2.38 7.92
N LEU A 184 9.43 -2.94 7.43
CA LEU A 184 9.32 -3.53 6.10
C LEU A 184 8.60 -2.58 5.16
N VAL A 185 9.31 -2.02 4.20
CA VAL A 185 8.71 -1.14 3.17
C VAL A 185 8.35 -1.97 1.95
N ALA A 186 7.07 -2.29 1.81
CA ALA A 186 6.55 -3.16 0.77
C ALA A 186 6.37 -2.42 -0.56
N THR A 187 7.49 -2.00 -1.15
CA THR A 187 7.55 -1.27 -2.42
C THR A 187 8.69 -1.77 -3.31
N LEU A 188 8.70 -1.32 -4.57
CA LEU A 188 9.83 -1.55 -5.46
C LEU A 188 10.96 -0.54 -5.15
N PRO A 189 12.24 -0.96 -5.14
CA PRO A 189 13.37 -0.02 -5.00
C PRO A 189 13.32 1.15 -5.99
N GLY A 190 12.91 0.89 -7.24
CA GLY A 190 12.76 1.93 -8.25
C GLY A 190 11.61 2.93 -8.01
N MET A 191 10.69 2.60 -7.11
CA MET A 191 9.61 3.50 -6.65
C MET A 191 9.99 4.31 -5.41
N GLU A 192 11.06 3.96 -4.72
CA GLU A 192 11.51 4.72 -3.55
C GLU A 192 12.40 5.89 -3.95
N ILE A 193 12.53 6.87 -3.07
CA ILE A 193 13.39 8.03 -3.26
C ILE A 193 14.64 7.85 -2.40
N ALA A 194 15.81 8.06 -2.99
CA ALA A 194 17.06 8.07 -2.24
C ALA A 194 17.01 9.14 -1.14
N ARG A 195 17.23 8.73 0.10
CA ARG A 195 17.19 9.56 1.32
C ARG A 195 18.55 9.54 1.98
N PRO A 196 19.13 10.71 2.35
CA PRO A 196 20.40 10.74 3.08
C PRO A 196 20.26 10.24 4.52
N ASP A 197 19.05 10.30 5.08
CA ASP A 197 18.64 9.94 6.41
C ASP A 197 17.70 8.71 6.41
N TRP A 198 18.05 7.68 5.61
CA TRP A 198 17.29 6.42 5.61
C TRP A 198 17.24 5.84 7.02
N PRO A 199 16.03 5.56 7.56
CA PRO A 199 15.93 5.10 8.94
C PRO A 199 16.65 3.77 9.16
N ALA A 200 17.32 3.63 10.30
CA ALA A 200 17.90 2.37 10.71
C ALA A 200 16.83 1.26 10.81
N ASN A 201 17.22 0.00 10.63
CA ASN A 201 16.33 -1.16 10.69
C ASN A 201 15.12 -1.07 9.74
N THR A 202 15.26 -0.32 8.63
CA THR A 202 14.23 -0.19 7.60
C THR A 202 14.72 -0.80 6.30
N VAL A 203 13.96 -1.72 5.73
CA VAL A 203 14.33 -2.47 4.52
C VAL A 203 13.21 -2.44 3.49
N ILE A 204 13.56 -2.24 2.21
CA ILE A 204 12.63 -2.41 1.11
C ILE A 204 12.51 -3.90 0.83
N VAL A 205 11.31 -4.44 0.92
CA VAL A 205 11.04 -5.86 0.82
C VAL A 205 10.33 -6.29 -0.47
N GLY A 206 9.98 -5.34 -1.33
CA GLY A 206 9.22 -5.60 -2.55
C GLY A 206 7.72 -5.54 -2.34
N PRO A 207 6.96 -5.50 -3.43
CA PRO A 207 5.50 -5.49 -3.35
C PRO A 207 4.97 -6.83 -2.83
N MET A 208 3.84 -6.77 -2.14
CA MET A 208 3.16 -7.92 -1.57
C MET A 208 1.77 -8.02 -2.18
N GLU A 209 1.58 -9.04 -3.01
CA GLU A 209 0.31 -9.31 -3.66
C GLU A 209 -0.45 -10.40 -2.93
N TRP A 210 -1.74 -10.18 -2.77
CA TRP A 210 -2.72 -11.18 -2.41
C TRP A 210 -3.95 -10.96 -3.28
N ASP A 211 -4.47 -12.00 -3.89
CA ASP A 211 -5.55 -11.94 -4.87
C ASP A 211 -6.55 -13.06 -4.55
N PRO A 212 -7.46 -12.84 -3.57
CA PRO A 212 -8.33 -13.88 -3.07
C PRO A 212 -9.32 -14.34 -4.14
N ALA A 213 -9.51 -15.66 -4.23
CA ALA A 213 -10.40 -16.28 -5.20
C ALA A 213 -11.87 -15.89 -5.00
N GLU A 214 -12.24 -15.49 -3.79
CA GLU A 214 -13.60 -15.15 -3.38
C GLU A 214 -14.13 -13.85 -3.96
N TRP A 215 -13.29 -13.08 -4.62
CA TRP A 215 -13.71 -11.90 -5.37
C TRP A 215 -14.36 -12.26 -6.71
N THR A 216 -14.47 -13.53 -6.98
CA THR A 216 -15.13 -14.03 -8.17
C THR A 216 -16.60 -14.36 -7.85
N VAL A 217 -17.51 -13.95 -8.72
CA VAL A 217 -18.91 -14.38 -8.64
C VAL A 217 -18.99 -15.84 -9.12
N GLY A 218 -19.45 -16.73 -8.25
CA GLY A 218 -19.55 -18.15 -8.55
C GLY A 218 -18.21 -18.82 -8.88
N ASN A 219 -17.11 -18.39 -8.23
CA ASN A 219 -15.73 -18.85 -8.51
C ASN A 219 -15.23 -18.61 -9.94
N LYS A 220 -15.77 -17.62 -10.64
CA LYS A 220 -15.34 -17.25 -11.99
C LYS A 220 -14.72 -15.87 -12.00
N ASP A 221 -13.56 -15.76 -12.62
CA ASP A 221 -12.95 -14.45 -12.91
C ASP A 221 -13.80 -13.67 -13.92
N VAL A 222 -13.62 -12.35 -13.93
CA VAL A 222 -14.20 -11.53 -15.01
C VAL A 222 -13.67 -12.07 -16.34
N PRO A 223 -14.55 -12.46 -17.27
CA PRO A 223 -14.11 -13.00 -18.55
C PRO A 223 -13.31 -11.95 -19.32
N LEU A 224 -12.23 -12.39 -19.94
CA LEU A 224 -11.51 -11.51 -20.85
C LEU A 224 -12.34 -11.33 -22.14
N PRO A 225 -12.52 -10.10 -22.64
CA PRO A 225 -13.23 -9.88 -23.91
C PRO A 225 -12.54 -10.60 -25.06
N PRO A 226 -13.30 -11.11 -26.06
CA PRO A 226 -12.75 -11.84 -27.20
C PRO A 226 -11.89 -10.94 -28.12
N GLY A 227 -11.07 -11.57 -28.98
CA GLY A 227 -10.23 -10.90 -29.97
C GLY A 227 -8.78 -10.70 -29.56
N ASP A 228 -7.96 -10.17 -30.48
CA ASP A 228 -6.51 -10.04 -30.37
C ASP A 228 -6.04 -8.59 -30.15
N ALA A 229 -6.97 -7.63 -30.19
CA ALA A 229 -6.63 -6.23 -29.91
C ALA A 229 -5.99 -6.08 -28.52
N PRO A 230 -5.07 -5.11 -28.30
CA PRO A 230 -4.48 -4.88 -27.00
C PRO A 230 -5.53 -4.66 -25.90
N LEU A 231 -5.30 -5.26 -24.71
CA LEU A 231 -6.22 -5.20 -23.58
C LEU A 231 -5.82 -4.08 -22.62
N VAL A 232 -6.76 -3.23 -22.30
CA VAL A 232 -6.63 -2.19 -21.26
C VAL A 232 -7.26 -2.73 -19.97
N PHE A 233 -6.47 -2.81 -18.91
CA PHE A 233 -6.96 -3.14 -17.56
C PHE A 233 -7.28 -1.86 -16.79
N VAL A 234 -8.49 -1.75 -16.26
CA VAL A 234 -8.92 -0.60 -15.46
C VAL A 234 -9.13 -1.02 -14.01
N SER A 235 -8.50 -0.29 -13.09
CA SER A 235 -8.68 -0.49 -11.65
C SER A 235 -8.99 0.83 -10.97
N ALA A 236 -10.22 1.00 -10.53
CA ALA A 236 -10.62 2.13 -9.71
C ALA A 236 -9.86 2.12 -8.37
N SER A 237 -9.72 3.30 -7.74
CA SER A 237 -9.14 3.39 -6.41
C SER A 237 -10.13 2.84 -5.37
N THR A 238 -9.62 2.02 -4.44
CA THR A 238 -10.39 1.57 -3.28
C THR A 238 -10.43 2.60 -2.14
N ALA A 239 -9.65 3.69 -2.27
CA ALA A 239 -9.65 4.77 -1.27
C ALA A 239 -10.83 5.73 -1.50
N PRO A 240 -11.48 6.22 -0.43
CA PRO A 240 -12.58 7.20 -0.54
C PRO A 240 -12.19 8.50 -1.28
N THR A 241 -10.90 8.83 -1.27
CA THR A 241 -10.32 9.98 -2.00
C THR A 241 -9.96 9.65 -3.45
N GLY A 242 -10.32 8.46 -3.95
CA GLY A 242 -10.01 8.00 -5.29
C GLY A 242 -10.64 8.90 -6.37
N ALA A 243 -9.97 8.99 -7.52
CA ALA A 243 -10.54 9.68 -8.67
C ALA A 243 -11.71 8.90 -9.26
N THR A 244 -12.74 9.60 -9.70
CA THR A 244 -13.92 9.05 -10.37
C THR A 244 -13.80 9.18 -11.90
N GLY A 245 -14.65 8.49 -12.65
CA GLY A 245 -14.72 8.62 -14.12
C GLY A 245 -13.63 7.87 -14.89
N LEU A 246 -12.82 7.02 -14.20
CA LEU A 246 -11.76 6.25 -14.87
C LEU A 246 -12.32 5.22 -15.85
N LEU A 247 -13.36 4.51 -15.43
CA LEU A 247 -13.99 3.46 -16.25
C LEU A 247 -14.63 4.07 -17.50
N GLU A 248 -15.44 5.11 -17.32
CA GLU A 248 -16.16 5.79 -18.38
C GLU A 248 -15.19 6.40 -19.42
N ALA A 249 -14.16 7.10 -18.94
CA ALA A 249 -13.15 7.65 -19.84
C ALA A 249 -12.34 6.57 -20.58
N SER A 250 -12.13 5.41 -19.93
CA SER A 250 -11.43 4.27 -20.54
C SER A 250 -12.30 3.53 -21.56
N LEU A 251 -13.59 3.37 -21.30
CA LEU A 251 -14.54 2.79 -22.27
C LEU A 251 -14.54 3.60 -23.57
N VAL A 252 -14.73 4.91 -23.49
CA VAL A 252 -14.67 5.78 -24.68
C VAL A 252 -13.30 5.73 -25.37
N ALA A 253 -12.21 5.71 -24.60
CA ALA A 253 -10.87 5.61 -25.19
C ALA A 253 -10.65 4.29 -25.94
N CYS A 254 -11.11 3.17 -25.38
CA CYS A 254 -11.00 1.85 -26.00
C CYS A 254 -11.85 1.73 -27.26
N GLU A 255 -13.08 2.25 -27.24
CA GLU A 255 -13.94 2.31 -28.42
C GLU A 255 -13.27 3.07 -29.57
N MET A 256 -12.78 4.28 -29.30
CA MET A 256 -12.12 5.12 -30.31
C MET A 256 -10.84 4.51 -30.89
N LEU A 257 -10.16 3.68 -30.12
CA LEU A 257 -8.86 3.07 -30.47
C LEU A 257 -8.98 1.62 -30.95
N GLY A 258 -10.17 1.02 -30.94
CA GLY A 258 -10.39 -0.38 -31.26
C GLY A 258 -9.69 -1.34 -30.28
N LEU A 259 -9.65 -1.01 -28.99
CA LEU A 259 -9.00 -1.77 -27.93
C LEU A 259 -10.02 -2.57 -27.13
N ARG A 260 -9.56 -3.61 -26.45
CA ARG A 260 -10.36 -4.35 -25.46
C ARG A 260 -10.20 -3.75 -24.07
N LEU A 261 -11.22 -3.89 -23.23
CA LEU A 261 -11.19 -3.40 -21.86
C LEU A 261 -11.64 -4.49 -20.87
N VAL A 262 -10.90 -4.64 -19.78
CA VAL A 262 -11.36 -5.40 -18.62
C VAL A 262 -11.19 -4.54 -17.36
N SER A 263 -12.21 -4.54 -16.48
CA SER A 263 -12.15 -3.89 -15.18
C SER A 263 -12.60 -4.86 -14.10
N THR A 264 -11.78 -4.99 -13.06
CA THR A 264 -12.18 -5.69 -11.84
C THR A 264 -12.56 -4.67 -10.77
N GLN A 265 -13.73 -4.83 -10.19
CA GLN A 265 -14.24 -4.00 -9.12
C GLN A 265 -14.99 -4.88 -8.10
N PHE A 266 -15.32 -4.33 -6.94
CA PHE A 266 -15.98 -5.09 -5.88
C PHE A 266 -17.46 -5.39 -6.18
N ASP A 267 -18.10 -4.53 -6.96
CA ASP A 267 -19.51 -4.63 -7.29
C ASP A 267 -19.71 -4.99 -8.77
N THR A 268 -20.88 -5.52 -9.10
CA THR A 268 -21.30 -5.75 -10.48
C THR A 268 -21.55 -4.42 -11.19
N HIS A 269 -21.35 -4.41 -12.51
CA HIS A 269 -21.68 -3.26 -13.34
C HIS A 269 -23.14 -3.33 -13.79
N ASP A 270 -23.91 -2.28 -13.55
CA ASP A 270 -25.34 -2.20 -13.82
C ASP A 270 -25.65 -1.57 -15.20
N GLY A 271 -24.95 -1.93 -16.23
CA GLY A 271 -25.20 -1.37 -17.56
C GLY A 271 -24.81 -2.30 -18.69
N PRO A 272 -25.37 -2.09 -19.90
CA PRO A 272 -24.93 -2.84 -21.05
C PRO A 272 -23.48 -2.52 -21.39
N LEU A 273 -22.69 -3.56 -21.62
CA LEU A 273 -21.30 -3.45 -22.06
C LEU A 273 -21.17 -3.94 -23.50
N PRO A 274 -20.34 -3.30 -24.31
CA PRO A 274 -20.02 -3.84 -25.64
C PRO A 274 -19.20 -5.14 -25.54
N GLU A 275 -19.18 -5.96 -26.55
CA GLU A 275 -18.49 -7.27 -26.55
C GLU A 275 -16.98 -7.17 -26.30
N TRP A 276 -16.37 -6.03 -26.60
CA TRP A 276 -14.95 -5.76 -26.34
C TRP A 276 -14.66 -5.29 -24.91
N ALA A 277 -15.66 -5.23 -24.01
CA ALA A 277 -15.49 -4.80 -22.63
C ALA A 277 -16.10 -5.79 -21.63
N SER A 278 -15.41 -6.02 -20.52
CA SER A 278 -15.89 -6.81 -19.38
C SER A 278 -15.64 -6.08 -18.07
N VAL A 279 -16.65 -5.98 -17.24
CA VAL A 279 -16.56 -5.29 -15.92
C VAL A 279 -17.28 -6.13 -14.87
N GLY A 280 -16.67 -6.34 -13.72
CA GLY A 280 -17.28 -7.05 -12.62
C GLY A 280 -16.29 -7.45 -11.53
N PRO A 281 -16.76 -8.07 -10.45
CA PRO A 281 -15.89 -8.62 -9.42
C PRO A 281 -15.06 -9.78 -9.97
N GLY A 282 -13.80 -9.82 -9.55
CA GLY A 282 -12.88 -10.87 -9.98
C GLY A 282 -11.43 -10.61 -9.57
N ARG A 283 -10.62 -11.65 -9.69
CA ARG A 283 -9.18 -11.54 -9.42
C ARG A 283 -8.51 -10.64 -10.46
N GLN A 284 -7.52 -9.91 -10.01
CA GLN A 284 -6.77 -8.98 -10.87
C GLN A 284 -5.67 -9.68 -11.67
N ALA A 285 -5.11 -10.77 -11.14
CA ALA A 285 -3.95 -11.42 -11.72
C ALA A 285 -4.17 -11.92 -13.17
N PRO A 286 -5.28 -12.59 -13.54
CA PRO A 286 -5.54 -13.00 -14.91
C PRO A 286 -5.66 -11.83 -15.88
N ALA A 287 -6.38 -10.77 -15.46
CA ALA A 287 -6.55 -9.57 -16.26
C ALA A 287 -5.23 -8.83 -16.49
N LEU A 288 -4.42 -8.68 -15.43
CA LEU A 288 -3.09 -8.06 -15.51
C LEU A 288 -2.11 -8.87 -16.38
N ALA A 289 -2.21 -10.21 -16.37
CA ALA A 289 -1.36 -11.06 -17.21
C ALA A 289 -1.64 -10.87 -18.72
N ALA A 290 -2.87 -10.54 -19.06
CA ALA A 290 -3.30 -10.31 -20.46
C ALA A 290 -3.20 -8.84 -20.89
N ALA A 291 -3.02 -7.90 -19.96
CA ALA A 291 -3.06 -6.47 -20.23
C ALA A 291 -1.85 -5.96 -21.01
N ALA A 292 -2.09 -4.98 -21.86
CA ALA A 292 -1.05 -4.17 -22.50
C ALA A 292 -0.80 -2.87 -21.74
N VAL A 293 -1.82 -2.29 -21.12
CA VAL A 293 -1.80 -1.01 -20.39
C VAL A 293 -2.71 -1.13 -19.16
N VAL A 294 -2.34 -0.43 -18.08
CA VAL A 294 -3.18 -0.30 -16.89
C VAL A 294 -3.66 1.14 -16.74
N VAL A 295 -4.93 1.34 -16.43
CA VAL A 295 -5.50 2.61 -15.99
C VAL A 295 -5.83 2.51 -14.51
N ALA A 296 -5.22 3.33 -13.68
CA ALA A 296 -5.33 3.22 -12.22
C ALA A 296 -5.43 4.56 -11.50
N GLY A 297 -6.03 4.55 -10.33
CA GLY A 297 -6.18 5.71 -9.45
C GLY A 297 -4.93 6.12 -8.66
N GLY A 298 -3.78 5.48 -8.86
CA GLY A 298 -2.52 5.87 -8.20
C GLY A 298 -2.24 5.23 -6.84
N GLY A 299 -3.12 4.34 -6.35
CA GLY A 299 -2.85 3.54 -5.15
C GLY A 299 -1.65 2.61 -5.37
N HIS A 300 -0.74 2.55 -4.39
CA HIS A 300 0.55 1.88 -4.54
C HIS A 300 0.42 0.41 -4.94
N GLY A 301 -0.51 -0.34 -4.32
CA GLY A 301 -0.67 -1.78 -4.58
C GLY A 301 -0.90 -2.09 -6.07
N MET A 302 -1.83 -1.36 -6.74
CA MET A 302 -2.10 -1.56 -8.16
C MET A 302 -0.92 -1.13 -9.03
N LEU A 303 -0.29 0.00 -8.72
CA LEU A 303 0.87 0.46 -9.49
C LEU A 303 2.02 -0.54 -9.42
N ALA A 304 2.25 -1.12 -8.26
CA ALA A 304 3.28 -2.13 -8.05
C ALA A 304 2.97 -3.43 -8.81
N LYS A 305 1.71 -3.92 -8.72
CA LYS A 305 1.23 -5.10 -9.49
C LYS A 305 1.45 -4.94 -10.99
N ALA A 306 1.17 -3.75 -11.53
CA ALA A 306 1.39 -3.44 -12.94
C ALA A 306 2.88 -3.43 -13.29
N LEU A 307 3.73 -2.80 -12.46
CA LEU A 307 5.17 -2.70 -12.71
C LEU A 307 5.90 -4.03 -12.72
N ILE A 308 5.59 -4.93 -11.79
CA ILE A 308 6.26 -6.25 -11.78
C ILE A 308 5.91 -7.11 -13.01
N ARG A 309 4.82 -6.76 -13.71
CA ARG A 309 4.42 -7.33 -15.00
C ARG A 309 4.89 -6.50 -16.21
N GLY A 310 5.67 -5.44 -15.98
CA GLY A 310 6.19 -4.57 -17.03
C GLY A 310 5.11 -3.75 -17.73
N LEU A 311 3.98 -3.47 -17.08
CA LEU A 311 2.84 -2.77 -17.69
C LEU A 311 2.96 -1.25 -17.54
N PRO A 312 2.92 -0.49 -18.64
CA PRO A 312 2.84 0.97 -18.59
C PRO A 312 1.47 1.42 -18.11
N GLN A 313 1.40 2.64 -17.53
CA GLN A 313 0.23 3.04 -16.77
C GLN A 313 -0.28 4.43 -17.10
N LEU A 314 -1.60 4.57 -17.28
CA LEU A 314 -2.30 5.84 -17.14
C LEU A 314 -2.73 6.00 -15.68
N VAL A 315 -2.26 7.05 -15.01
CA VAL A 315 -2.51 7.24 -13.58
C VAL A 315 -3.33 8.49 -13.33
N ILE A 316 -4.48 8.35 -12.66
CA ILE A 316 -5.36 9.44 -12.27
C ILE A 316 -5.37 9.54 -10.74
N PRO A 317 -4.43 10.26 -10.10
CA PRO A 317 -4.26 10.29 -8.66
C PRO A 317 -5.38 11.11 -8.00
N GLY A 318 -6.11 10.51 -7.07
CA GLY A 318 -7.23 11.16 -6.34
C GLY A 318 -6.77 12.03 -5.17
N GLY A 319 -5.69 11.65 -4.47
CA GLY A 319 -5.24 12.39 -3.29
C GLY A 319 -3.99 11.81 -2.63
N GLY A 320 -3.43 12.55 -1.69
CA GLY A 320 -2.36 12.09 -0.79
C GLY A 320 -1.12 11.55 -1.52
N GLU A 321 -0.68 10.38 -1.10
CA GLU A 321 0.50 9.68 -1.66
C GLU A 321 0.38 9.34 -3.15
N GLN A 322 -0.85 9.25 -3.68
CA GLN A 322 -1.10 8.92 -5.07
C GLN A 322 -0.45 9.94 -6.03
N PHE A 323 -0.35 11.21 -5.63
CA PHE A 323 0.35 12.25 -6.41
C PHE A 323 1.86 11.97 -6.47
N ASP A 324 2.46 11.55 -5.35
CA ASP A 324 3.89 11.18 -5.32
C ASP A 324 4.15 9.94 -6.17
N ASN A 325 3.30 8.92 -6.05
CA ASN A 325 3.39 7.69 -6.84
C ASN A 325 3.30 7.97 -8.35
N ALA A 326 2.27 8.69 -8.77
CA ALA A 326 2.05 9.07 -10.17
C ALA A 326 3.25 9.82 -10.75
N ARG A 327 3.86 10.69 -9.94
CA ARG A 327 5.02 11.45 -10.32
C ARG A 327 6.30 10.63 -10.40
N ARG A 328 6.52 9.69 -9.47
CA ARG A 328 7.66 8.77 -9.51
C ARG A 328 7.64 7.96 -10.80
N LEU A 329 6.48 7.40 -11.16
CA LEU A 329 6.26 6.67 -12.41
C LEU A 329 6.48 7.53 -13.66
N LYS A 330 5.97 8.77 -13.66
CA LYS A 330 6.22 9.71 -14.75
C LYS A 330 7.71 9.98 -14.96
N ARG A 331 8.46 10.20 -13.88
CA ARG A 331 9.91 10.41 -13.93
C ARG A 331 10.66 9.23 -14.51
N ALA A 332 10.23 8.03 -14.16
CA ALA A 332 10.80 6.78 -14.66
C ALA A 332 10.41 6.52 -16.14
N GLY A 333 9.46 7.25 -16.68
CA GLY A 333 8.94 7.05 -18.04
C GLY A 333 7.95 5.89 -18.15
N ALA A 334 7.44 5.37 -17.05
CA ALA A 334 6.54 4.21 -17.00
C ALA A 334 5.06 4.59 -16.97
N ALA A 335 4.72 5.88 -16.84
CA ALA A 335 3.34 6.33 -16.79
C ALA A 335 3.09 7.70 -17.37
N ILE A 336 1.83 7.95 -17.74
CA ILE A 336 1.25 9.25 -18.06
C ILE A 336 0.26 9.62 -16.95
N PRO A 337 0.54 10.56 -16.05
CA PRO A 337 -0.44 11.03 -15.08
C PRO A 337 -1.36 12.09 -15.68
N ILE A 338 -2.65 12.00 -15.34
CA ILE A 338 -3.66 13.03 -15.60
C ILE A 338 -4.29 13.41 -14.27
N LEU A 339 -4.26 14.70 -13.91
CA LEU A 339 -4.95 15.17 -12.70
C LEU A 339 -6.47 14.99 -12.84
N PRO A 340 -7.21 14.62 -11.79
CA PRO A 340 -8.64 14.36 -11.88
C PRO A 340 -9.43 15.50 -12.53
N MET A 341 -9.18 16.73 -12.12
CA MET A 341 -9.81 17.93 -12.69
C MET A 341 -9.51 18.17 -14.17
N ARG A 342 -8.53 17.46 -14.73
CA ARG A 342 -8.13 17.56 -16.13
C ARG A 342 -8.46 16.29 -16.93
N LEU A 343 -9.08 15.31 -16.29
CA LEU A 343 -9.51 14.09 -16.96
C LEU A 343 -10.60 14.47 -17.98
N SER A 344 -10.41 14.02 -19.20
CA SER A 344 -11.40 14.06 -20.27
C SER A 344 -11.18 12.86 -21.18
N THR A 345 -12.20 12.45 -21.91
CA THR A 345 -12.13 11.32 -22.85
C THR A 345 -11.01 11.53 -23.86
N ALA A 346 -10.88 12.73 -24.45
CA ALA A 346 -9.82 13.05 -25.41
C ALA A 346 -8.40 12.88 -24.83
N LYS A 347 -8.18 13.30 -23.56
CA LYS A 347 -6.88 13.13 -22.92
C LYS A 347 -6.61 11.68 -22.55
N ALA A 348 -7.63 10.95 -22.08
CA ALA A 348 -7.52 9.52 -21.80
C ALA A 348 -7.17 8.76 -23.09
N THR A 349 -7.89 9.00 -24.18
CA THR A 349 -7.64 8.41 -25.51
C THR A 349 -6.21 8.66 -25.97
N THR A 350 -5.76 9.93 -25.93
CA THR A 350 -4.38 10.28 -26.32
C THR A 350 -3.34 9.59 -25.45
N ALA A 351 -3.57 9.50 -24.14
CA ALA A 351 -2.65 8.85 -23.21
C ALA A 351 -2.59 7.34 -23.44
N VAL A 352 -3.74 6.67 -23.58
CA VAL A 352 -3.82 5.22 -23.85
C VAL A 352 -3.16 4.90 -25.20
N ALA A 353 -3.47 5.65 -26.26
CA ALA A 353 -2.83 5.47 -27.57
C ALA A 353 -1.29 5.53 -27.48
N ARG A 354 -0.76 6.49 -26.72
CA ARG A 354 0.69 6.61 -26.50
C ARG A 354 1.27 5.48 -25.70
N LEU A 355 0.58 5.04 -24.63
CA LEU A 355 1.06 3.94 -23.78
C LEU A 355 1.07 2.60 -24.52
N VAL A 356 0.11 2.37 -25.43
CA VAL A 356 0.05 1.18 -26.28
C VAL A 356 1.08 1.26 -27.41
N GLY A 357 1.19 2.42 -28.07
CA GLY A 357 1.97 2.57 -29.32
C GLY A 357 3.45 2.89 -29.12
N ASP A 358 3.87 3.43 -27.96
CA ASP A 358 5.26 3.80 -27.69
C ASP A 358 5.95 2.80 -26.74
N PRO A 359 6.82 1.91 -27.25
CA PRO A 359 7.45 0.85 -26.46
C PRO A 359 8.34 1.38 -25.33
N ARG A 360 8.73 2.64 -25.34
CA ARG A 360 9.57 3.23 -24.27
C ARG A 360 8.89 3.18 -22.91
N TYR A 361 7.55 3.29 -22.87
CA TYR A 361 6.79 3.19 -21.60
C TYR A 361 6.84 1.77 -21.03
N ARG A 362 6.68 0.76 -21.88
CA ARG A 362 6.78 -0.66 -21.47
C ARG A 362 8.19 -0.98 -20.97
N LEU A 363 9.21 -0.62 -21.73
CA LEU A 363 10.61 -0.82 -21.33
C LEU A 363 10.95 -0.12 -20.00
N ALA A 364 10.36 1.04 -19.75
CA ALA A 364 10.54 1.74 -18.48
C ALA A 364 9.82 1.02 -17.33
N ALA A 365 8.61 0.52 -17.54
CA ALA A 365 7.87 -0.27 -16.55
C ALA A 365 8.60 -1.59 -16.23
N GLU A 366 9.11 -2.29 -17.23
CA GLU A 366 9.92 -3.51 -17.06
C GLU A 366 11.20 -3.26 -16.25
N ARG A 367 11.92 -2.15 -16.53
CA ARG A 367 13.10 -1.76 -15.73
C ARG A 367 12.75 -1.51 -14.28
N LEU A 368 11.64 -0.83 -14.00
CA LEU A 368 11.17 -0.62 -12.64
C LEU A 368 10.79 -1.93 -11.96
N GLY A 369 10.01 -2.78 -12.63
CA GLY A 369 9.62 -4.09 -12.12
C GLY A 369 10.82 -4.97 -11.80
N ALA A 370 11.84 -4.95 -12.65
CA ALA A 370 13.07 -5.71 -12.46
C ALA A 370 13.84 -5.34 -11.17
N THR A 371 13.62 -4.15 -10.61
CA THR A 371 14.24 -3.75 -9.34
C THR A 371 13.76 -4.58 -8.14
N ALA A 372 12.61 -5.23 -8.26
CA ALA A 372 12.04 -6.09 -7.21
C ALA A 372 12.21 -7.60 -7.49
N ARG A 373 13.00 -8.02 -8.49
CA ARG A 373 13.09 -9.42 -8.95
C ARG A 373 13.39 -10.45 -7.85
N HIS A 374 14.13 -10.06 -6.81
CA HIS A 374 14.54 -10.93 -5.69
C HIS A 374 13.87 -10.53 -4.38
N LEU A 375 12.87 -9.65 -4.45
CA LEU A 375 12.10 -9.15 -3.34
C LEU A 375 10.69 -9.74 -3.39
N GLY A 376 9.93 -9.55 -2.32
CA GLY A 376 8.56 -10.02 -2.20
C GLY A 376 8.30 -10.69 -0.85
N PRO A 377 7.18 -11.42 -0.71
CA PRO A 377 6.73 -11.94 0.57
C PRO A 377 7.75 -12.85 1.27
N ASP A 378 8.42 -13.73 0.54
CA ASP A 378 9.44 -14.63 1.13
C ASP A 378 10.66 -13.87 1.65
N TYR A 379 11.09 -12.83 0.93
CA TYR A 379 12.18 -11.98 1.42
C TYR A 379 11.74 -11.20 2.65
N ALA A 380 10.51 -10.69 2.66
CA ALA A 380 9.95 -9.99 3.81
C ALA A 380 9.83 -10.89 5.03
N ALA A 381 9.39 -12.13 4.87
CA ALA A 381 9.32 -13.12 5.96
C ALA A 381 10.71 -13.40 6.56
N ARG A 382 11.76 -13.55 5.74
CA ARG A 382 13.13 -13.64 6.23
C ARG A 382 13.56 -12.40 7.03
N MET A 383 13.13 -11.21 6.61
CA MET A 383 13.45 -9.99 7.34
C MET A 383 12.69 -9.89 8.66
N VAL A 384 11.43 -10.37 8.72
CA VAL A 384 10.72 -10.52 10.00
C VAL A 384 11.51 -11.42 10.95
N GLU A 385 11.89 -12.62 10.52
CA GLU A 385 12.71 -13.54 11.33
C GLU A 385 13.98 -12.87 11.84
N ARG A 386 14.70 -12.19 10.94
CA ARG A 386 15.92 -11.46 11.29
C ARG A 386 15.68 -10.38 12.36
N PHE A 387 14.64 -9.59 12.23
CA PHE A 387 14.32 -8.52 13.18
C PHE A 387 13.77 -9.05 14.52
N LEU A 388 13.20 -10.25 14.53
CA LEU A 388 12.72 -10.89 15.73
C LEU A 388 13.80 -11.72 16.45
N ASP A 389 14.92 -12.06 15.80
CA ASP A 389 16.01 -12.81 16.39
C ASP A 389 16.75 -12.03 17.52
N PRO A 390 16.69 -12.51 18.77
CA PRO A 390 17.36 -11.84 19.90
C PRO A 390 18.87 -11.69 19.71
N ALA A 391 19.53 -12.63 19.05
CA ALA A 391 20.97 -12.60 18.84
C ALA A 391 21.42 -11.46 17.91
N GLN A 392 20.57 -11.07 16.97
CA GLN A 392 20.85 -9.96 16.06
C GLN A 392 20.51 -8.60 16.66
N ARG A 393 19.55 -8.53 17.59
CA ARG A 393 19.21 -7.30 18.32
C ARG A 393 20.38 -6.74 19.14
N ILE A 394 21.26 -7.58 19.66
CA ILE A 394 22.42 -7.19 20.48
C ILE A 394 23.50 -6.52 19.62
N ARG A 395 23.64 -6.91 18.36
CA ARG A 395 24.66 -6.37 17.45
C ARG A 395 24.33 -4.98 16.87
N GLU A 396 23.06 -4.62 16.83
CA GLU A 396 22.54 -3.38 16.21
C GLU A 396 22.10 -2.31 17.24
N ARG A 397 22.54 -2.36 18.49
CA ARG A 397 22.32 -1.22 19.40
C ARG A 397 22.97 0.02 18.78
N PRO A 398 22.20 1.07 18.44
CA PRO A 398 22.76 2.25 17.83
C PRO A 398 23.83 2.84 18.77
N VAL A 399 25.03 3.04 18.25
CA VAL A 399 25.97 3.98 18.84
C VAL A 399 25.19 5.28 19.01
N ARG A 400 24.99 5.69 20.26
CA ARG A 400 24.34 6.96 20.59
C ARG A 400 25.01 8.05 19.77
N SER A 401 24.37 8.51 18.71
CA SER A 401 24.79 9.70 18.01
C SER A 401 24.72 10.84 19.03
N ARG A 402 25.88 11.30 19.46
CA ARG A 402 26.01 12.59 20.13
C ARG A 402 25.53 13.65 19.13
N ILE A 403 24.26 13.99 19.20
CA ILE A 403 23.79 15.25 18.65
C ILE A 403 24.31 16.30 19.63
N ALA A 404 25.45 16.87 19.31
CA ALA A 404 25.93 18.11 19.94
C ALA A 404 24.93 19.23 19.59
N ALA A 405 24.71 20.08 20.55
CA ALA A 405 23.78 21.21 20.66
C ALA A 405 23.63 22.09 19.43
#